data_54c05a52f7fa0b3810a6dd9bcae6b0c8
#
_entry.id   54c05a52f7fa0b3810a6dd9bcae6b0c8
#
_cell.length_a   1.000
_cell.length_b   1.000
_cell.length_c   1.000
_cell.angle_alpha   90.00
_cell.angle_beta   90.00
_cell.angle_gamma   90.00
#
_symmetry.space_group_name_H-M   'P 1'
#
loop_
_entity.id
_entity.type
_entity.pdbx_description
1 polymer ?
#
loop_
_entity_poly.entity_id
_entity_poly.type
_entity_poly.pdbx_seq_one_letter_code
_entity_poly.pdbx_strand_id
1 'polypeptide(L)'
;MRSAAPNTDVPFADMADWYAAYRRLSDIIDDTAMEVQFKLAPGEAFIVDNTRVLHARKGYSGAGSRWLQGCYADKDGLLSTLTALETAHA
;
A
#
# COMPACT_ATOMS: atom_id res chain seq x y z
N MET A 1 6.99 -8.09 2.65
CA MET A 1 6.93 -9.10 1.55
C MET A 1 7.40 -10.43 2.08
N ARG A 2 6.55 -11.42 2.06
CA ARG A 2 6.84 -12.72 2.71
C ARG A 2 7.34 -13.79 1.78
N SER A 3 7.03 -13.72 0.51
CA SER A 3 7.51 -14.70 -0.46
C SER A 3 7.44 -14.14 -1.85
N ALA A 4 8.35 -14.56 -2.68
CA ALA A 4 8.32 -14.36 -4.12
C ALA A 4 8.49 -15.71 -4.80
N ALA A 5 7.78 -15.92 -5.89
CA ALA A 5 8.05 -17.06 -6.75
C ALA A 5 9.47 -16.94 -7.31
N PRO A 6 10.16 -18.08 -7.56
CA PRO A 6 11.45 -18.04 -8.21
C PRO A 6 11.37 -17.30 -9.54
N ASN A 7 12.30 -16.39 -9.79
CA ASN A 7 12.38 -15.66 -11.03
C ASN A 7 13.24 -16.44 -12.02
N THR A 8 12.61 -17.00 -13.04
CA THR A 8 13.29 -17.80 -14.06
C THR A 8 13.87 -16.97 -15.21
N ASP A 9 13.55 -15.68 -15.25
CA ASP A 9 14.03 -14.76 -16.30
C ASP A 9 15.40 -14.17 -16.00
N VAL A 10 15.88 -14.34 -14.76
CA VAL A 10 17.18 -13.84 -14.35
C VAL A 10 18.27 -14.86 -14.68
N PRO A 11 19.36 -14.46 -15.37
CA PRO A 11 20.50 -15.38 -15.58
C PRO A 11 21.02 -15.95 -14.27
N PHE A 12 21.42 -17.22 -14.28
CA PHE A 12 21.88 -17.90 -13.07
C PHE A 12 23.01 -17.14 -12.35
N ALA A 13 23.93 -16.55 -13.12
CA ALA A 13 25.05 -15.79 -12.55
C ALA A 13 24.60 -14.56 -11.74
N ASP A 14 23.41 -14.04 -12.03
CA ASP A 14 22.86 -12.82 -11.38
C ASP A 14 21.82 -13.14 -10.28
N MET A 15 21.50 -14.40 -10.06
CA MET A 15 20.45 -14.80 -9.14
C MET A 15 20.74 -14.37 -7.69
N ALA A 16 21.98 -14.51 -7.24
CA ALA A 16 22.36 -14.13 -5.88
C ALA A 16 22.17 -12.63 -5.66
N ASP A 17 22.58 -11.81 -6.62
CA ASP A 17 22.43 -10.36 -6.56
C ASP A 17 20.97 -9.95 -6.63
N TRP A 18 20.17 -10.63 -7.45
CA TRP A 18 18.75 -10.38 -7.57
C TRP A 18 18.04 -10.62 -6.22
N TYR A 19 18.30 -11.76 -5.58
CA TYR A 19 17.69 -12.06 -4.30
C TYR A 19 18.20 -11.14 -3.18
N ALA A 20 19.46 -10.73 -3.22
CA ALA A 20 19.99 -9.76 -2.27
C ALA A 20 19.28 -8.41 -2.41
N ALA A 21 19.08 -7.94 -3.64
CA ALA A 21 18.34 -6.71 -3.92
C ALA A 21 16.87 -6.82 -3.49
N TYR A 22 16.23 -7.94 -3.77
CA TYR A 22 14.85 -8.21 -3.34
C TYR A 22 14.71 -8.16 -1.82
N ARG A 23 15.65 -8.80 -1.11
CA ARG A 23 15.68 -8.80 0.36
C ARG A 23 15.88 -7.39 0.90
N ARG A 24 16.77 -6.61 0.29
CA ARG A 24 17.00 -5.21 0.68
C ARG A 24 15.74 -4.37 0.51
N LEU A 25 15.03 -4.52 -0.59
CA LEU A 25 13.76 -3.84 -0.82
C LEU A 25 12.74 -4.23 0.26
N SER A 26 12.64 -5.51 0.56
CA SER A 26 11.75 -6.01 1.60
C SER A 26 12.08 -5.40 2.97
N ASP A 27 13.36 -5.33 3.32
CA ASP A 27 13.80 -4.74 4.58
C ASP A 27 13.45 -3.25 4.67
N ILE A 28 13.58 -2.52 3.58
CA ILE A 28 13.20 -1.10 3.53
C ILE A 28 11.69 -0.94 3.69
N ILE A 29 10.90 -1.76 3.00
CA ILE A 29 9.44 -1.72 3.10
C ILE A 29 8.97 -2.03 4.52
N ASP A 30 9.62 -3.01 5.17
CA ASP A 30 9.24 -3.45 6.51
C ASP A 30 9.87 -2.62 7.64
N ASP A 31 10.70 -1.65 7.30
CA ASP A 31 11.34 -0.77 8.30
C ASP A 31 10.27 0.10 8.96
N THR A 32 10.20 0.01 10.28
CA THR A 32 9.21 0.77 11.07
C THR A 32 9.38 2.27 10.95
N ALA A 33 10.58 2.76 10.63
CA ALA A 33 10.82 4.18 10.37
C ALA A 33 10.12 4.67 9.10
N MET A 34 9.76 3.77 8.19
CA MET A 34 9.09 4.08 6.93
C MET A 34 7.58 3.89 7.01
N GLU A 35 7.05 3.52 8.16
CA GLU A 35 5.62 3.24 8.24
C GLU A 35 4.89 4.17 9.19
N VAL A 36 3.63 4.42 8.84
CA VAL A 36 2.66 5.09 9.71
C VAL A 36 1.63 4.05 10.11
N GLN A 37 1.40 3.91 11.40
CA GLN A 37 0.43 2.98 11.94
C GLN A 37 -0.67 3.72 12.68
N PHE A 38 -1.90 3.32 12.43
CA PHE A 38 -3.05 3.85 13.16
C PHE A 38 -4.15 2.80 13.20
N LYS A 39 -5.05 2.96 14.15
CA LYS A 39 -6.24 2.12 14.29
C LYS A 39 -7.46 2.96 13.99
N LEU A 40 -8.27 2.51 13.04
CA LEU A 40 -9.54 3.17 12.77
C LEU A 40 -10.56 2.85 13.85
N ALA A 41 -11.19 3.88 14.36
CA ALA A 41 -12.38 3.73 15.20
C ALA A 41 -13.62 3.55 14.31
N PRO A 42 -14.73 3.01 14.86
CA PRO A 42 -15.98 2.94 14.11
C PRO A 42 -16.38 4.31 13.55
N GLY A 43 -16.75 4.33 12.26
CA GLY A 43 -17.12 5.55 11.56
C GLY A 43 -15.97 6.32 10.94
N GLU A 44 -14.73 5.89 11.18
CA GLU A 44 -13.56 6.51 10.55
C GLU A 44 -13.21 5.84 9.23
N ALA A 45 -12.61 6.61 8.33
CA ALA A 45 -12.12 6.13 7.05
C ALA A 45 -10.76 6.76 6.74
N PHE A 46 -10.02 6.13 5.85
CA PHE A 46 -8.81 6.72 5.30
C PHE A 46 -8.83 6.62 3.78
N ILE A 47 -8.16 7.56 3.14
CA ILE A 47 -7.97 7.59 1.69
C ILE A 47 -6.48 7.68 1.42
N VAL A 48 -5.99 6.84 0.53
CA VAL A 48 -4.57 6.83 0.15
C VAL A 48 -4.41 6.86 -1.36
N ASP A 49 -3.33 7.48 -1.80
CA ASP A 49 -2.86 7.33 -3.17
C ASP A 49 -2.02 6.05 -3.24
N ASN A 50 -2.62 4.97 -3.72
CA ASN A 50 -1.97 3.66 -3.77
C ASN A 50 -0.91 3.54 -4.86
N THR A 51 -0.68 4.57 -5.64
CA THR A 51 0.47 4.64 -6.55
C THR A 51 1.74 5.13 -5.85
N ARG A 52 1.60 5.69 -4.66
CA ARG A 52 2.71 6.27 -3.90
C ARG A 52 3.02 5.52 -2.61
N VAL A 53 2.07 4.85 -2.03
CA VAL A 53 2.22 4.18 -0.74
C VAL A 53 1.73 2.75 -0.82
N LEU A 54 2.37 1.90 -0.04
CA LEU A 54 1.87 0.56 0.24
C LEU A 54 1.03 0.62 1.51
N HIS A 55 0.04 -0.24 1.59
CA HIS A 55 -0.78 -0.36 2.78
C HIS A 55 -1.03 -1.81 3.11
N ALA A 56 -1.14 -2.10 4.39
CA ALA A 56 -1.42 -3.44 4.87
C ALA A 56 -2.16 -3.36 6.19
N ARG A 57 -2.80 -4.45 6.54
CA ARG A 57 -3.44 -4.61 7.84
C ARG A 57 -2.60 -5.55 8.70
N LYS A 58 -2.30 -5.12 9.92
CA LYS A 58 -1.64 -6.00 10.89
C LYS A 58 -2.62 -7.04 11.42
N GLY A 59 -2.08 -8.15 11.91
CA GLY A 59 -2.86 -9.21 12.49
C GLY A 59 -3.76 -8.69 13.60
N TYR A 60 -4.95 -9.23 13.66
CA TYR A 60 -5.97 -8.86 14.64
C TYR A 60 -6.21 -10.04 15.57
N SER A 61 -6.03 -9.82 16.84
CA SER A 61 -6.34 -10.82 17.88
C SER A 61 -7.22 -10.15 18.92
N GLY A 62 -8.43 -10.66 19.11
CA GLY A 62 -9.35 -10.11 20.09
C GLY A 62 -10.76 -10.62 19.89
N ALA A 63 -11.54 -10.57 20.98
CA ALA A 63 -12.96 -10.88 20.92
C ALA A 63 -13.71 -9.71 20.30
N GLY A 64 -14.69 -10.01 19.46
CA GLY A 64 -15.53 -9.02 18.83
C GLY A 64 -15.52 -9.11 17.31
N SER A 65 -16.41 -8.38 16.69
CA SER A 65 -16.51 -8.29 15.25
C SER A 65 -15.83 -7.03 14.73
N ARG A 66 -15.13 -7.17 13.63
CA ARG A 66 -14.53 -6.05 12.93
C ARG A 66 -14.91 -6.12 11.47
N TRP A 67 -15.45 -5.03 10.97
CA TRP A 67 -15.86 -4.93 9.58
C TRP A 67 -15.26 -3.69 8.95
N LEU A 68 -14.50 -3.93 7.86
CA LEU A 68 -13.87 -2.87 7.07
C LEU A 68 -14.38 -2.98 5.65
N GLN A 69 -14.91 -1.88 5.13
CA GLN A 69 -15.36 -1.80 3.76
C GLN A 69 -14.42 -0.91 2.98
N GLY A 70 -13.97 -1.38 1.81
CA GLY A 70 -13.03 -0.64 1.00
C GLY A 70 -13.47 -0.60 -0.46
N CYS A 71 -12.96 0.38 -1.18
CA CYS A 71 -13.15 0.51 -2.62
C CYS A 71 -11.94 1.21 -3.24
N TYR A 72 -11.85 1.10 -4.56
CA TYR A 72 -10.90 1.84 -5.38
C TYR A 72 -11.62 2.88 -6.20
N ALA A 73 -10.99 4.02 -6.37
CA ALA A 73 -11.53 5.10 -7.21
C ALA A 73 -10.44 5.57 -8.18
N ASP A 74 -10.87 6.08 -9.31
CA ASP A 74 -9.97 6.64 -10.31
C ASP A 74 -9.44 8.00 -9.84
N LYS A 75 -8.11 8.10 -9.70
CA LYS A 75 -7.45 9.32 -9.28
C LYS A 75 -7.67 10.46 -10.25
N ASP A 76 -7.59 10.21 -11.56
CA ASP A 76 -7.81 11.24 -12.57
C ASP A 76 -9.24 11.77 -12.53
N GLY A 77 -10.21 10.91 -12.33
CA GLY A 77 -11.60 11.30 -12.16
C GLY A 77 -11.81 12.17 -10.93
N LEU A 78 -11.16 11.83 -9.82
CA LEU A 78 -11.20 12.64 -8.60
C LEU A 78 -10.63 14.05 -8.82
N LEU A 79 -9.44 14.12 -9.42
CA LEU A 79 -8.77 15.40 -9.69
C LEU A 79 -9.52 16.25 -10.71
N SER A 80 -10.08 15.64 -11.73
CA SER A 80 -10.92 16.34 -12.72
C SER A 80 -12.17 16.93 -12.10
N THR A 81 -12.83 16.16 -11.25
CA THR A 81 -14.02 16.64 -10.53
C THR A 81 -13.68 17.80 -9.61
N LEU A 82 -12.57 17.71 -8.88
CA LEU A 82 -12.11 18.79 -8.02
C LEU A 82 -11.87 20.08 -8.84
N THR A 83 -11.15 19.96 -9.96
CA THR A 83 -10.86 21.09 -10.83
C THR A 83 -12.16 21.72 -11.37
N ALA A 84 -13.12 20.92 -11.79
CA ALA A 84 -14.41 21.41 -12.27
C ALA A 84 -15.18 22.16 -11.19
N LEU A 85 -15.18 21.66 -9.95
CA LEU A 85 -15.84 22.30 -8.83
C LEU A 85 -15.16 23.61 -8.45
N GLU A 86 -13.84 23.64 -8.42
CA GLU A 86 -13.08 24.87 -8.16
C GLU A 86 -13.34 25.94 -9.22
N THR A 87 -13.38 25.57 -10.49
CA THR A 87 -13.68 26.47 -11.60
C THR A 87 -15.11 27.02 -11.50
N ALA A 88 -16.07 26.18 -11.12
CA ALA A 88 -17.47 26.61 -10.99
C ALA A 88 -17.69 27.58 -9.84
N HIS A 89 -16.82 27.59 -8.83
CA HIS A 89 -16.92 28.44 -7.65
C HIS A 89 -15.88 29.59 -7.64
N ALA A 90 -15.12 29.72 -8.72
CA ALA A 90 -14.13 30.78 -8.86
C ALA A 90 -14.78 32.16 -9.15
#